data_226e090f30745e64607fde5a66980541
#
_entry.id   226e090f30745e64607fde5a66980541
#
_cell.length_a   1.000
_cell.length_b   1.000
_cell.length_c   1.000
_cell.angle_alpha   90.00
_cell.angle_beta   90.00
_cell.angle_gamma   90.00
#
_symmetry.space_group_name_H-M   'P 1'
#
loop_
_entity.id
_entity.type
_entity.pdbx_description
1 polymer ?
#
loop_
_entity_poly.entity_id
_entity_poly.type
_entity_poly.pdbx_seq_one_letter_code
_entity_poly.pdbx_strand_id
1 'polypeptide(L)'
;MKILALETSAKSVSTAVVENGAPLAYAYQCTGLTHSRTLMPMVDAMLKNAVAAGPGSFTGLRIGIAAVKGLAWAADKPCFGVSTLEAMAQNLAHMDGLLVCAMDARRNQVYNALFEAKNGVLTRLTPDRAIAVAELAEELRGETRRLLVLGDGGRLCRDGLAQLGVESELAPAQLLYQNAVGVGLAAEHGTPVSAQELAPVYLRISQAERERNARL
;
A
#
# COMPACT_ATOMS: atom_id res chain seq x y z
N MET A 1 18.12 -11.35 -5.06
CA MET A 1 18.13 -9.94 -5.55
C MET A 1 17.96 -9.03 -4.35
N LYS A 2 18.71 -7.90 -4.29
CA LYS A 2 18.50 -6.88 -3.24
C LYS A 2 17.60 -5.79 -3.77
N ILE A 3 16.55 -5.47 -3.02
CA ILE A 3 15.54 -4.48 -3.39
C ILE A 3 15.55 -3.37 -2.33
N LEU A 4 15.75 -2.12 -2.74
CA LEU A 4 15.41 -0.96 -1.91
C LEU A 4 13.93 -0.64 -2.12
N ALA A 5 13.17 -0.65 -1.07
CA ALA A 5 11.75 -0.37 -1.07
C ALA A 5 11.45 0.96 -0.37
N LEU A 6 10.54 1.76 -0.93
CA LEU A 6 10.08 3.03 -0.39
C LEU A 6 8.55 3.04 -0.30
N GLU A 7 8.03 3.46 0.84
CA GLU A 7 6.60 3.62 1.05
C GLU A 7 6.30 5.05 1.52
N THR A 8 5.49 5.76 0.74
CA THR A 8 5.16 7.17 0.95
C THR A 8 3.68 7.48 0.67
N SER A 9 2.85 6.43 0.51
CA SER A 9 1.47 6.58 0.02
C SER A 9 0.47 7.03 1.07
N ALA A 10 0.83 6.98 2.38
CA ALA A 10 -0.07 7.28 3.49
C ALA A 10 0.55 8.24 4.52
N LYS A 11 0.12 8.15 5.78
CA LYS A 11 0.60 9.01 6.88
C LYS A 11 2.03 8.70 7.32
N SER A 12 2.45 7.47 7.12
CA SER A 12 3.82 7.03 7.42
C SER A 12 4.73 7.16 6.21
N VAL A 13 6.02 7.24 6.47
CA VAL A 13 7.08 7.07 5.49
C VAL A 13 8.00 5.95 5.97
N SER A 14 8.41 5.08 5.07
CA SER A 14 9.37 4.03 5.40
C SER A 14 10.24 3.65 4.22
N THR A 15 11.42 3.12 4.56
CA THR A 15 12.38 2.55 3.61
C THR A 15 12.84 1.20 4.13
N ALA A 16 13.07 0.25 3.23
CA ALA A 16 13.61 -1.07 3.57
C ALA A 16 14.57 -1.56 2.49
N VAL A 17 15.52 -2.39 2.88
CA VAL A 17 16.27 -3.26 1.96
C VAL A 17 15.82 -4.68 2.20
N VAL A 18 15.30 -5.33 1.16
CA VAL A 18 14.83 -6.72 1.20
C VAL A 18 15.70 -7.58 0.29
N GLU A 19 16.07 -8.77 0.74
CA GLU A 19 16.79 -9.77 -0.07
C GLU A 19 16.22 -11.16 0.22
N ASN A 20 15.78 -11.86 -0.84
CA ASN A 20 15.25 -13.23 -0.77
C ASN A 20 14.17 -13.39 0.32
N GLY A 21 13.17 -12.50 0.35
CA GLY A 21 12.08 -12.50 1.31
C GLY A 21 12.43 -12.01 2.72
N ALA A 22 13.68 -11.63 2.99
CA ALA A 22 14.11 -11.18 4.30
C ALA A 22 14.46 -9.68 4.31
N PRO A 23 13.92 -8.87 5.25
CA PRO A 23 14.35 -7.49 5.44
C PRO A 23 15.76 -7.46 6.05
N LEU A 24 16.72 -6.84 5.35
CA LEU A 24 18.10 -6.62 5.83
C LEU A 24 18.22 -5.31 6.63
N ALA A 25 17.46 -4.29 6.25
CA ALA A 25 17.42 -3.00 6.92
C ALA A 25 16.02 -2.39 6.77
N TYR A 26 15.59 -1.63 7.77
CA TYR A 26 14.27 -1.02 7.78
C TYR A 26 14.30 0.26 8.60
N ALA A 27 13.71 1.33 8.08
CA ALA A 27 13.43 2.55 8.80
C ALA A 27 11.98 2.97 8.58
N TYR A 28 11.31 3.36 9.66
CA TYR A 28 9.90 3.74 9.66
C TYR A 28 9.71 5.02 10.47
N GLN A 29 8.88 5.93 9.98
CA GLN A 29 8.53 7.16 10.67
C GLN A 29 7.05 7.52 10.45
N CYS A 30 6.33 7.85 11.53
CA CYS A 30 4.95 8.30 11.50
C CYS A 30 4.79 9.54 12.41
N THR A 31 5.49 10.64 12.06
CA THR A 31 5.62 11.83 12.90
C THR A 31 4.84 13.05 12.39
N GLY A 32 4.10 12.89 11.27
CA GLY A 32 3.38 14.00 10.63
C GLY A 32 4.26 15.00 9.87
N LEU A 33 5.57 14.75 9.79
CA LEU A 33 6.46 15.54 8.93
C LEU A 33 6.21 15.23 7.45
N THR A 34 6.55 16.19 6.58
CA THR A 34 6.40 16.00 5.14
C THR A 34 7.38 14.95 4.61
N HIS A 35 6.90 14.03 3.81
CA HIS A 35 7.70 12.92 3.25
C HIS A 35 8.94 13.40 2.48
N SER A 36 8.86 14.56 1.80
CA SER A 36 9.99 15.16 1.10
C SER A 36 11.18 15.53 2.01
N ARG A 37 10.95 15.77 3.30
CA ARG A 37 12.01 16.10 4.28
C ARG A 37 12.62 14.87 4.93
N THR A 38 11.88 13.76 4.99
CA THR A 38 12.27 12.56 5.74
C THR A 38 12.77 11.44 4.86
N LEU A 39 12.22 11.31 3.63
CA LEU A 39 12.51 10.19 2.75
C LEU A 39 13.99 10.10 2.34
N MET A 40 14.58 11.17 1.84
CA MET A 40 15.96 11.11 1.32
C MET A 40 17.02 10.82 2.38
N PRO A 41 16.99 11.40 3.60
CA PRO A 41 17.85 10.96 4.69
C PRO A 41 17.71 9.47 5.04
N MET A 42 16.48 8.93 4.96
CA MET A 42 16.26 7.50 5.19
C MET A 42 16.81 6.62 4.04
N VAL A 43 16.70 7.08 2.81
CA VAL A 43 17.22 6.40 1.61
C VAL A 43 18.74 6.44 1.55
N ASP A 44 19.37 7.56 1.91
CA ASP A 44 20.83 7.70 1.94
C ASP A 44 21.49 6.65 2.86
N ALA A 45 20.78 6.26 3.93
CA ALA A 45 21.19 5.18 4.81
C ALA A 45 21.02 3.76 4.20
N MET A 46 20.31 3.59 3.09
CA MET A 46 19.85 2.25 2.64
C MET A 46 19.76 2.04 1.11
N LEU A 47 20.74 2.23 0.30
CA LEU A 47 20.61 2.19 -1.18
C LEU A 47 20.20 0.85 -1.83
N LYS A 48 19.07 0.80 -2.56
CA LYS A 48 18.68 0.26 -3.92
C LYS A 48 17.20 -0.24 -4.05
N ASN A 49 16.44 0.02 -4.99
CA ASN A 49 15.18 0.60 -5.51
C ASN A 49 13.89 -0.25 -5.64
N ALA A 50 12.85 -0.02 -4.81
CA ALA A 50 11.45 -0.34 -5.12
C ALA A 50 10.48 0.68 -4.48
N VAL A 51 9.26 0.87 -5.02
CA VAL A 51 8.28 1.85 -4.51
C VAL A 51 6.84 1.39 -4.63
N ALA A 52 5.99 1.77 -3.67
CA ALA A 52 4.54 1.69 -3.82
C ALA A 52 4.07 2.66 -4.92
N ALA A 53 3.45 2.13 -5.97
CA ALA A 53 2.96 2.91 -7.10
C ALA A 53 1.51 3.38 -6.94
N GLY A 54 0.77 2.86 -5.99
CA GLY A 54 -0.63 3.19 -5.68
C GLY A 54 -1.48 1.96 -5.35
N PRO A 55 -2.71 2.17 -4.88
CA PRO A 55 -3.37 3.46 -4.62
C PRO A 55 -2.80 4.18 -3.39
N GLY A 56 -3.07 5.50 -3.27
CA GLY A 56 -2.63 6.27 -2.10
C GLY A 56 -2.71 7.79 -2.27
N SER A 57 -2.05 8.50 -1.36
CA SER A 57 -1.92 9.95 -1.41
C SER A 57 -1.28 10.41 -2.73
N PHE A 58 -1.98 11.28 -3.45
CA PHE A 58 -1.52 11.82 -4.74
C PHE A 58 -0.12 12.46 -4.66
N THR A 59 0.12 13.26 -3.63
CA THR A 59 1.42 13.90 -3.38
C THR A 59 2.47 12.88 -2.93
N GLY A 60 2.12 11.98 -2.00
CA GLY A 60 3.02 10.96 -1.48
C GLY A 60 3.53 10.02 -2.57
N LEU A 61 2.64 9.50 -3.41
CA LEU A 61 3.02 8.63 -4.53
C LEU A 61 3.98 9.33 -5.49
N ARG A 62 3.73 10.59 -5.85
CA ARG A 62 4.62 11.35 -6.74
C ARG A 62 6.00 11.58 -6.15
N ILE A 63 6.08 11.85 -4.84
CA ILE A 63 7.37 12.00 -4.14
C ILE A 63 8.17 10.70 -4.22
N GLY A 64 7.58 9.56 -3.85
CA GLY A 64 8.23 8.26 -3.87
C GLY A 64 8.66 7.84 -5.28
N ILE A 65 7.75 7.95 -6.25
CA ILE A 65 8.03 7.60 -7.65
C ILE A 65 9.13 8.49 -8.23
N ALA A 66 9.09 9.82 -8.00
CA ALA A 66 10.13 10.72 -8.49
C ALA A 66 11.51 10.39 -7.89
N ALA A 67 11.56 10.07 -6.60
CA ALA A 67 12.80 9.65 -5.93
C ALA A 67 13.35 8.35 -6.55
N VAL A 68 12.52 7.32 -6.71
CA VAL A 68 12.95 6.04 -7.31
C VAL A 68 13.35 6.20 -8.76
N LYS A 69 12.61 6.96 -9.56
CA LYS A 69 13.00 7.25 -10.96
C LYS A 69 14.38 7.90 -11.04
N GLY A 70 14.64 8.89 -10.18
CA GLY A 70 15.95 9.55 -10.13
C GLY A 70 17.09 8.60 -9.75
N LEU A 71 16.90 7.79 -8.72
CA LEU A 71 17.87 6.81 -8.25
C LEU A 71 18.13 5.70 -9.30
N ALA A 72 17.06 5.16 -9.88
CA ALA A 72 17.14 4.12 -10.88
C ALA A 72 17.80 4.60 -12.17
N TRP A 73 17.46 5.81 -12.61
CA TRP A 73 18.10 6.44 -13.78
C TRP A 73 19.59 6.64 -13.55
N ALA A 74 19.98 7.22 -12.40
CA ALA A 74 21.39 7.46 -12.08
C ALA A 74 22.21 6.17 -11.95
N ALA A 75 21.59 5.08 -11.56
CA ALA A 75 22.25 3.79 -11.33
C ALA A 75 22.07 2.79 -12.49
N ASP A 76 21.36 3.15 -13.55
CA ASP A 76 20.96 2.28 -14.66
C ASP A 76 20.35 0.95 -14.15
N LYS A 77 19.32 1.07 -13.30
CA LYS A 77 18.63 -0.06 -12.66
C LYS A 77 17.15 -0.08 -12.99
N PRO A 78 16.54 -1.26 -13.07
CA PRO A 78 15.08 -1.38 -13.19
C PRO A 78 14.37 -0.93 -11.92
N CYS A 79 13.10 -0.60 -12.06
CA CYS A 79 12.16 -0.26 -10.99
C CYS A 79 11.05 -1.30 -10.88
N PHE A 80 10.39 -1.32 -9.73
CA PHE A 80 9.17 -2.09 -9.51
C PHE A 80 8.08 -1.15 -8.99
N GLY A 81 6.97 -1.07 -9.71
CA GLY A 81 5.75 -0.41 -9.26
C GLY A 81 4.84 -1.43 -8.57
N VAL A 82 4.67 -1.31 -7.26
CA VAL A 82 3.91 -2.27 -6.45
C VAL A 82 2.57 -1.68 -6.04
N SER A 83 1.50 -2.50 -6.06
CA SER A 83 0.23 -2.14 -5.44
C SER A 83 0.43 -1.87 -3.94
N THR A 84 -0.01 -0.71 -3.46
CA THR A 84 0.05 -0.39 -2.03
C THR A 84 -0.78 -1.36 -1.20
N LEU A 85 -1.92 -1.83 -1.72
CA LEU A 85 -2.80 -2.78 -1.04
C LEU A 85 -2.15 -4.17 -0.96
N GLU A 86 -1.41 -4.59 -1.99
CA GLU A 86 -0.63 -5.82 -1.97
C GLU A 86 0.55 -5.74 -1.00
N ALA A 87 1.31 -4.65 -1.05
CA ALA A 87 2.38 -4.40 -0.10
C ALA A 87 1.88 -4.44 1.35
N MET A 88 0.70 -3.89 1.60
CA MET A 88 0.06 -3.91 2.90
C MET A 88 -0.35 -5.33 3.32
N ALA A 89 -0.91 -6.12 2.42
CA ALA A 89 -1.30 -7.51 2.70
C ALA A 89 -0.12 -8.39 3.13
N GLN A 90 1.10 -8.11 2.66
CA GLN A 90 2.32 -8.83 3.07
C GLN A 90 2.55 -8.78 4.59
N ASN A 91 2.09 -7.73 5.27
CA ASN A 91 2.23 -7.62 6.73
C ASN A 91 1.53 -8.78 7.49
N LEU A 92 0.47 -9.33 6.92
CA LEU A 92 -0.36 -10.37 7.51
C LEU A 92 -0.33 -11.69 6.74
N ALA A 93 0.58 -11.90 5.80
CA ALA A 93 0.66 -13.12 5.01
C ALA A 93 0.76 -14.41 5.87
N HIS A 94 1.25 -14.28 7.11
CA HIS A 94 1.38 -15.38 8.08
C HIS A 94 0.14 -15.59 8.96
N MET A 95 -0.90 -14.75 8.81
CA MET A 95 -2.15 -14.82 9.59
C MET A 95 -3.28 -15.36 8.70
N ASP A 96 -3.59 -16.63 8.81
CA ASP A 96 -4.63 -17.28 8.00
C ASP A 96 -5.97 -16.55 8.12
N GLY A 97 -6.59 -16.26 6.97
CA GLY A 97 -7.86 -15.56 6.86
C GLY A 97 -8.05 -14.78 5.56
N LEU A 98 -9.13 -14.01 5.50
CA LEU A 98 -9.40 -13.06 4.43
C LEU A 98 -8.91 -11.68 4.86
N LEU A 99 -7.91 -11.16 4.18
CA LEU A 99 -7.33 -9.84 4.43
C LEU A 99 -8.13 -8.79 3.67
N VAL A 100 -8.72 -7.86 4.40
CA VAL A 100 -9.48 -6.73 3.86
C VAL A 100 -8.57 -5.50 3.92
N CYS A 101 -7.77 -5.31 2.86
CA CYS A 101 -6.91 -4.14 2.75
C CYS A 101 -7.76 -2.90 2.47
N ALA A 102 -7.65 -1.86 3.29
CA ALA A 102 -8.48 -0.66 3.22
C ALA A 102 -7.66 0.62 3.46
N MET A 103 -7.61 1.50 2.46
CA MET A 103 -7.08 2.87 2.59
C MET A 103 -8.22 3.88 2.48
N ASP A 104 -8.17 4.96 3.27
CA ASP A 104 -9.20 6.00 3.25
C ASP A 104 -9.26 6.72 1.88
N ALA A 105 -10.31 6.47 1.11
CA ALA A 105 -10.58 7.14 -0.16
C ALA A 105 -11.51 8.35 -0.01
N ARG A 106 -11.83 8.76 1.24
CA ARG A 106 -12.79 9.80 1.62
C ARG A 106 -14.24 9.43 1.30
N ARG A 107 -15.22 10.17 1.89
CA ARG A 107 -16.67 10.04 1.62
C ARG A 107 -17.19 8.62 1.87
N ASN A 108 -16.83 8.00 2.98
CA ASN A 108 -17.19 6.61 3.33
C ASN A 108 -16.85 5.57 2.26
N GLN A 109 -15.80 5.84 1.48
CA GLN A 109 -15.22 4.90 0.53
C GLN A 109 -13.80 4.55 0.95
N VAL A 110 -13.38 3.36 0.57
CA VAL A 110 -12.02 2.87 0.75
C VAL A 110 -11.41 2.46 -0.60
N TYR A 111 -10.10 2.68 -0.77
CA TYR A 111 -9.36 1.89 -1.72
C TYR A 111 -9.19 0.52 -1.11
N ASN A 112 -9.61 -0.51 -1.83
CA ASN A 112 -9.71 -1.87 -1.33
C ASN A 112 -9.13 -2.89 -2.31
N ALA A 113 -8.54 -3.92 -1.75
CA ALA A 113 -8.33 -5.20 -2.39
C ALA A 113 -8.46 -6.30 -1.34
N LEU A 114 -8.93 -7.46 -1.73
CA LEU A 114 -9.09 -8.65 -0.90
C LEU A 114 -7.98 -9.65 -1.23
N PHE A 115 -7.43 -10.24 -0.18
CA PHE A 115 -6.42 -11.30 -0.29
C PHE A 115 -6.77 -12.45 0.64
N GLU A 116 -6.53 -13.67 0.21
CA GLU A 116 -6.49 -14.81 1.10
C GLU A 116 -5.06 -15.04 1.58
N ALA A 117 -4.88 -15.10 2.89
CA ALA A 117 -3.65 -15.58 3.52
C ALA A 117 -3.89 -17.00 4.03
N LYS A 118 -3.07 -17.95 3.60
CA LYS A 118 -3.17 -19.36 4.01
C LYS A 118 -1.80 -20.01 4.00
N ASN A 119 -1.39 -20.54 5.17
CA ASN A 119 -0.09 -21.19 5.34
C ASN A 119 1.11 -20.35 4.86
N GLY A 120 1.07 -19.04 5.10
CA GLY A 120 2.11 -18.10 4.68
C GLY A 120 2.09 -17.72 3.19
N VAL A 121 1.12 -18.23 2.42
CA VAL A 121 0.92 -17.88 1.01
C VAL A 121 -0.18 -16.83 0.90
N LEU A 122 0.10 -15.77 0.15
CA LEU A 122 -0.83 -14.68 -0.11
C LEU A 122 -1.41 -14.84 -1.53
N THR A 123 -2.73 -14.93 -1.64
CA THR A 123 -3.45 -15.00 -2.93
C THR A 123 -4.33 -13.78 -3.08
N ARG A 124 -4.14 -12.99 -4.14
CA ARG A 124 -5.02 -11.87 -4.47
C ARG A 124 -6.37 -12.38 -4.99
N LEU A 125 -7.47 -11.87 -4.43
CA LEU A 125 -8.83 -12.23 -4.81
C LEU A 125 -9.52 -11.14 -5.65
N THR A 126 -9.22 -9.86 -5.40
CA THR A 126 -9.80 -8.75 -6.16
C THR A 126 -8.72 -7.80 -6.67
N PRO A 127 -8.96 -7.10 -7.80
CA PRO A 127 -8.10 -6.00 -8.23
C PRO A 127 -8.19 -4.83 -7.23
N ASP A 128 -7.22 -3.91 -7.31
CA ASP A 128 -7.28 -2.65 -6.59
C ASP A 128 -8.48 -1.83 -7.08
N ARG A 129 -9.33 -1.37 -6.17
CA ARG A 129 -10.58 -0.66 -6.47
C ARG A 129 -10.90 0.42 -5.44
N ALA A 130 -11.77 1.35 -5.80
CA ALA A 130 -12.44 2.24 -4.87
C ALA A 130 -13.87 1.74 -4.68
N ILE A 131 -14.27 1.45 -3.44
CA ILE A 131 -15.57 0.86 -3.12
C ILE A 131 -16.17 1.56 -1.89
N ALA A 132 -17.51 1.67 -1.83
CA ALA A 132 -18.20 2.11 -0.63
C ALA A 132 -18.16 1.01 0.45
N VAL A 133 -18.02 1.39 1.72
CA VAL A 133 -17.99 0.40 2.81
C VAL A 133 -19.28 -0.43 2.85
N ALA A 134 -20.43 0.17 2.47
CA ALA A 134 -21.70 -0.56 2.38
C ALA A 134 -21.69 -1.64 1.30
N GLU A 135 -21.14 -1.36 0.12
CA GLU A 135 -21.01 -2.35 -0.97
C GLU A 135 -20.04 -3.48 -0.57
N LEU A 136 -18.94 -3.11 0.10
CA LEU A 136 -17.98 -4.09 0.62
C LEU A 136 -18.63 -4.99 1.70
N ALA A 137 -19.50 -4.45 2.54
CA ALA A 137 -20.24 -5.23 3.53
C ALA A 137 -21.18 -6.25 2.88
N GLU A 138 -21.88 -5.89 1.81
CA GLU A 138 -22.71 -6.83 1.05
C GLU A 138 -21.88 -7.94 0.41
N GLU A 139 -20.71 -7.62 -0.15
CA GLU A 139 -19.80 -8.60 -0.73
C GLU A 139 -19.24 -9.59 0.31
N LEU A 140 -18.99 -9.11 1.53
CA LEU A 140 -18.46 -9.92 2.63
C LEU A 140 -19.56 -10.62 3.44
N ARG A 141 -20.82 -10.42 3.14
CA ARG A 141 -21.94 -11.05 3.83
C ARG A 141 -21.90 -12.56 3.64
N GLY A 142 -21.89 -13.29 4.77
CA GLY A 142 -21.82 -14.75 4.76
C GLY A 142 -20.40 -15.32 4.56
N GLU A 143 -19.38 -14.45 4.54
CA GLU A 143 -17.99 -14.91 4.57
C GLU A 143 -17.72 -15.66 5.90
N THR A 144 -17.14 -16.85 5.80
CA THR A 144 -16.88 -17.72 6.96
C THR A 144 -15.43 -17.69 7.43
N ARG A 145 -14.52 -17.17 6.60
CA ARG A 145 -13.12 -16.99 6.97
C ARG A 145 -12.99 -15.86 7.99
N ARG A 146 -11.96 -15.91 8.80
CA ARG A 146 -11.57 -14.80 9.67
C ARG A 146 -11.28 -13.57 8.84
N LEU A 147 -11.99 -12.45 9.09
CA LEU A 147 -11.80 -11.18 8.39
C LEU A 147 -10.79 -10.32 9.15
N LEU A 148 -9.65 -10.02 8.53
CA LEU A 148 -8.60 -9.18 9.08
C LEU A 148 -8.52 -7.87 8.29
N VAL A 149 -8.92 -6.77 8.90
CA VAL A 149 -8.94 -5.43 8.26
C VAL A 149 -7.64 -4.68 8.58
N LEU A 150 -7.00 -4.10 7.56
CA LEU A 150 -5.75 -3.36 7.72
C LEU A 150 -5.68 -2.15 6.79
N GLY A 151 -4.79 -1.21 7.11
CA GLY A 151 -4.56 0.03 6.39
C GLY A 151 -4.97 1.28 7.17
N ASP A 152 -4.68 2.45 6.64
CA ASP A 152 -5.03 3.73 7.25
C ASP A 152 -6.54 4.02 7.21
N GLY A 153 -7.29 3.36 6.30
CA GLY A 153 -8.75 3.28 6.29
C GLY A 153 -9.31 2.10 7.11
N GLY A 154 -8.47 1.27 7.72
CA GLY A 154 -8.87 0.02 8.36
C GLY A 154 -9.86 0.22 9.51
N ARG A 155 -9.69 1.24 10.36
CA ARG A 155 -10.65 1.54 11.44
C ARG A 155 -12.02 1.95 10.90
N LEU A 156 -12.05 2.87 9.95
CA LEU A 156 -13.27 3.30 9.28
C LEU A 156 -13.98 2.12 8.61
N CYS A 157 -13.23 1.27 7.93
CA CYS A 157 -13.76 0.08 7.27
C CYS A 157 -14.35 -0.92 8.28
N ARG A 158 -13.59 -1.32 9.31
CA ARG A 158 -14.04 -2.24 10.35
C ARG A 158 -15.31 -1.73 11.05
N ASP A 159 -15.33 -0.45 11.44
CA ASP A 159 -16.46 0.13 12.15
C ASP A 159 -17.72 0.19 11.26
N GLY A 160 -17.55 0.50 9.98
CA GLY A 160 -18.63 0.48 9.00
C GLY A 160 -19.15 -0.92 8.69
N LEU A 161 -18.27 -1.92 8.60
CA LEU A 161 -18.64 -3.32 8.44
C LEU A 161 -19.45 -3.82 9.66
N ALA A 162 -19.01 -3.50 10.87
CA ALA A 162 -19.69 -3.88 12.11
C ALA A 162 -21.10 -3.27 12.19
N GLN A 163 -21.30 -2.00 11.79
CA GLN A 163 -22.63 -1.35 11.73
C GLN A 163 -23.57 -2.06 10.75
N LEU A 164 -23.04 -2.76 9.76
CA LEU A 164 -23.80 -3.49 8.74
C LEU A 164 -23.87 -5.01 9.02
N GLY A 165 -23.47 -5.42 10.23
CA GLY A 165 -23.57 -6.81 10.70
C GLY A 165 -22.48 -7.74 10.17
N VAL A 166 -21.36 -7.20 9.69
CA VAL A 166 -20.19 -7.98 9.26
C VAL A 166 -19.10 -7.86 10.33
N GLU A 167 -18.86 -8.94 11.07
CA GLU A 167 -17.81 -8.99 12.09
C GLU A 167 -16.43 -9.09 11.44
N SER A 168 -15.48 -8.31 11.94
CA SER A 168 -14.11 -8.31 11.46
C SER A 168 -13.15 -7.80 12.53
N GLU A 169 -11.90 -8.24 12.45
CA GLU A 169 -10.84 -7.87 13.37
C GLU A 169 -9.92 -6.84 12.74
N LEU A 170 -9.50 -5.84 13.51
CA LEU A 170 -8.46 -4.91 13.06
C LEU A 170 -7.08 -5.57 13.26
N ALA A 171 -6.22 -5.42 12.28
CA ALA A 171 -4.83 -5.87 12.37
C ALA A 171 -4.13 -5.29 13.62
N PRO A 172 -3.16 -6.01 14.21
CA PRO A 172 -2.32 -5.47 15.29
C PRO A 172 -1.71 -4.13 14.91
N ALA A 173 -1.59 -3.21 15.87
CA ALA A 173 -1.20 -1.83 15.61
C ALA A 173 0.15 -1.69 14.85
N GLN A 174 1.11 -2.57 15.13
CA GLN A 174 2.42 -2.61 14.46
C GLN A 174 2.37 -3.12 13.02
N LEU A 175 1.30 -3.83 12.62
CA LEU A 175 1.10 -4.41 11.29
C LEU A 175 -0.01 -3.71 10.50
N LEU A 176 -0.63 -2.69 11.10
CA LEU A 176 -1.83 -2.05 10.56
C LEU A 176 -1.55 -1.22 9.31
N TYR A 177 -0.42 -0.54 9.25
CA TYR A 177 -0.11 0.44 8.20
C TYR A 177 0.83 -0.11 7.14
N GLN A 178 0.80 0.54 5.98
CA GLN A 178 1.73 0.32 4.89
C GLN A 178 3.18 0.52 5.35
N ASN A 179 4.08 -0.31 4.84
CA ASN A 179 5.51 -0.17 5.11
C ASN A 179 6.37 -0.67 3.94
N ALA A 180 7.61 -0.25 3.91
CA ALA A 180 8.53 -0.56 2.82
C ALA A 180 8.98 -2.03 2.78
N VAL A 181 8.88 -2.77 3.88
CA VAL A 181 9.15 -4.23 3.88
C VAL A 181 8.13 -4.92 2.99
N GLY A 182 6.84 -4.63 3.18
CA GLY A 182 5.78 -5.18 2.33
C GLY A 182 5.94 -4.80 0.85
N VAL A 183 6.38 -3.56 0.56
CA VAL A 183 6.72 -3.16 -0.83
C VAL A 183 7.84 -4.02 -1.38
N GLY A 184 8.91 -4.27 -0.61
CA GLY A 184 10.03 -5.10 -1.04
C GLY A 184 9.63 -6.55 -1.29
N LEU A 185 8.82 -7.13 -0.38
CA LEU A 185 8.31 -8.50 -0.52
C LEU A 185 7.41 -8.66 -1.76
N ALA A 186 6.48 -7.73 -1.98
CA ALA A 186 5.64 -7.75 -3.17
C ALA A 186 6.43 -7.54 -4.48
N ALA A 187 7.50 -6.72 -4.45
CA ALA A 187 8.37 -6.49 -5.59
C ALA A 187 9.17 -7.73 -6.01
N GLU A 188 9.45 -8.68 -5.11
CA GLU A 188 10.15 -9.94 -5.46
C GLU A 188 9.39 -10.78 -6.48
N HIS A 189 8.07 -10.64 -6.52
CA HIS A 189 7.18 -11.33 -7.47
C HIS A 189 6.68 -10.41 -8.58
N GLY A 190 7.10 -9.13 -8.58
CA GLY A 190 6.68 -8.11 -9.53
C GLY A 190 7.43 -8.18 -10.85
N THR A 191 6.90 -7.46 -11.85
CA THR A 191 7.57 -7.28 -13.14
C THR A 191 8.40 -6.01 -13.12
N PRO A 192 9.71 -6.07 -13.44
CA PRO A 192 10.54 -4.88 -13.52
C PRO A 192 10.12 -4.00 -14.70
N VAL A 193 10.19 -2.68 -14.50
CA VAL A 193 9.97 -1.67 -15.53
C VAL A 193 11.14 -0.69 -15.57
N SER A 194 11.30 0.03 -16.66
CA SER A 194 12.30 1.12 -16.74
C SER A 194 11.89 2.29 -15.86
N ALA A 195 12.85 3.15 -15.51
CA ALA A 195 12.55 4.40 -14.80
C ALA A 195 11.58 5.31 -15.59
N GLN A 196 11.54 5.23 -16.91
CA GLN A 196 10.61 5.99 -17.75
C GLN A 196 9.18 5.47 -17.63
N GLU A 197 8.99 4.16 -17.62
CA GLU A 197 7.69 3.49 -17.58
C GLU A 197 7.04 3.51 -16.18
N LEU A 198 7.82 3.62 -15.12
CA LEU A 198 7.27 3.68 -13.76
C LEU A 198 6.34 4.89 -13.63
N ALA A 199 5.09 4.64 -13.32
CA ALA A 199 4.05 5.67 -13.21
C ALA A 199 3.13 5.40 -12.01
N PRO A 200 2.53 6.44 -11.42
CA PRO A 200 1.53 6.26 -10.38
C PRO A 200 0.23 5.66 -10.94
N VAL A 201 -0.39 4.78 -10.18
CA VAL A 201 -1.71 4.22 -10.47
C VAL A 201 -2.76 5.00 -9.67
N TYR A 202 -3.63 5.73 -10.37
CA TYR A 202 -4.71 6.50 -9.76
C TYR A 202 -6.06 5.81 -9.99
N LEU A 203 -6.68 5.33 -8.93
CA LEU A 203 -8.03 4.74 -9.00
C LEU A 203 -9.14 5.80 -8.99
N ARG A 204 -8.80 7.04 -8.68
CA ARG A 204 -9.73 8.20 -8.69
C ARG A 204 -9.05 9.42 -9.28
N ILE A 205 -9.84 10.22 -9.95
CA ILE A 205 -9.41 11.56 -10.43
C ILE A 205 -9.06 12.45 -9.23
N SER A 206 -8.01 13.25 -9.34
CA SER A 206 -7.57 14.15 -8.27
C SER A 206 -8.70 15.12 -7.88
N GLN A 207 -8.67 15.63 -6.63
CA GLN A 207 -9.67 16.60 -6.17
C GLN A 207 -9.66 17.86 -7.05
N ALA A 208 -8.48 18.36 -7.42
CA ALA A 208 -8.31 19.53 -8.28
C ALA A 208 -8.91 19.32 -9.69
N GLU A 209 -8.77 18.13 -10.26
CA GLU A 209 -9.39 17.77 -11.54
C GLU A 209 -10.90 17.67 -11.46
N ARG A 210 -11.43 17.11 -10.37
CA ARG A 210 -12.89 17.05 -10.11
C ARG A 210 -13.48 18.44 -9.94
N GLU A 211 -12.82 19.32 -9.20
CA GLU A 211 -13.25 20.71 -9.00
C GLU A 211 -13.21 21.51 -10.29
N ARG A 212 -12.19 21.27 -11.15
CA ARG A 212 -12.11 21.87 -12.48
C ARG A 212 -13.26 21.39 -13.36
N ASN A 213 -13.52 20.08 -13.42
CA ASN A 213 -14.58 19.51 -14.25
C ASN A 213 -16.01 19.90 -13.76
N ALA A 214 -16.16 20.23 -12.47
CA ALA A 214 -17.42 20.73 -11.93
C ALA A 214 -17.69 22.23 -12.20
N ARG A 215 -16.68 22.96 -12.71
CA ARG A 215 -16.78 24.39 -13.11
C ARG A 215 -16.96 24.59 -14.60
N LEU A 216 -16.85 23.53 -15.38
CA LEU A 216 -17.12 23.48 -16.84
C LEU A 216 -18.54 22.99 -17.11
#